data_97808952f6490276bbcfa2c5f24d22f4
#
_entry.id   97808952f6490276bbcfa2c5f24d22f4
#
_cell.length_a   1.000
_cell.length_b   1.000
_cell.length_c   1.000
_cell.angle_alpha   90.00
_cell.angle_beta   90.00
_cell.angle_gamma   90.00
#
_symmetry.space_group_name_H-M   'P 1'
#
loop_
_entity.id
_entity.type
_entity.pdbx_description
1 polymer ?
#
loop_
_entity_poly.entity_id
_entity_poly.type
_entity_poly.pdbx_seq_one_letter_code
_entity_poly.pdbx_strand_id
1 'polypeptide(L)'
;METTQIQQLAVYTRDYSPIEGLQRAHSLHYLLEKDRDQLRVRVVCTGAEENRAAVCRLRGISIEYAGGLLKFLYENAVPVEQAAEVLQDLCGDLAEQES
;
A
#
# COMPACT_ATOMS: atom_id res chain seq x y z
N MET A 1 5.98 11.36 -27.14
CA MET A 1 6.53 10.58 -26.02
C MET A 1 5.49 10.44 -24.91
N GLU A 2 5.24 9.23 -24.55
CA GLU A 2 4.30 8.93 -23.48
C GLU A 2 4.96 9.12 -22.12
N THR A 3 4.33 9.89 -21.28
CA THR A 3 4.78 10.01 -19.92
C THR A 3 3.81 9.24 -19.04
N THR A 4 4.32 8.29 -18.30
CA THR A 4 3.46 7.60 -17.34
C THR A 4 2.95 8.60 -16.33
N GLN A 5 1.64 8.69 -16.21
CA GLN A 5 1.03 9.67 -15.32
C GLN A 5 0.48 8.97 -14.10
N ILE A 6 1.38 8.68 -13.18
CA ILE A 6 0.97 8.14 -11.89
C ILE A 6 0.85 9.31 -10.93
N GLN A 7 -0.33 9.48 -10.40
CA GLN A 7 -0.61 10.55 -9.47
C GLN A 7 -0.75 9.98 -8.08
N GLN A 8 0.04 10.48 -7.14
CA GLN A 8 -0.05 10.07 -5.75
C GLN A 8 -1.18 10.87 -5.11
N LEU A 9 -2.19 10.17 -4.62
CA LEU A 9 -3.37 10.81 -4.03
C LEU A 9 -3.28 10.90 -2.52
N ALA A 10 -2.63 9.93 -1.88
CA ALA A 10 -2.48 9.93 -0.43
C ALA A 10 -1.28 9.07 -0.06
N VAL A 11 -0.65 9.42 1.04
CA VAL A 11 0.46 8.63 1.58
C VAL A 11 0.43 8.70 3.10
N TYR A 12 0.66 7.55 3.73
CA TYR A 12 0.87 7.43 5.17
C TYR A 12 2.16 6.66 5.38
N THR A 13 2.91 7.03 6.40
CA THR A 13 4.17 6.38 6.71
C THR A 13 4.23 6.02 8.19
N ARG A 14 4.72 4.83 8.48
CA ARG A 14 5.05 4.39 9.82
C ARG A 14 6.54 4.12 9.90
N ASP A 15 7.21 4.76 10.84
CA ASP A 15 8.62 4.54 11.06
C ASP A 15 8.81 3.68 12.31
N TYR A 16 9.63 2.67 12.18
CA TYR A 16 9.94 1.76 13.27
C TYR A 16 11.40 1.93 13.67
N SER A 17 11.60 2.24 14.94
CA SER A 17 12.94 2.39 15.50
C SER A 17 13.59 1.01 15.64
N PRO A 18 14.93 0.94 15.61
CA PRO A 18 15.60 -0.32 15.82
C PRO A 18 15.43 -0.77 17.27
N ILE A 19 15.24 -2.06 17.46
CA ILE A 19 15.20 -2.68 18.78
C ILE A 19 16.23 -3.77 18.75
N GLU A 20 17.26 -3.62 19.58
CA GLU A 20 18.37 -4.55 19.59
C GLU A 20 17.89 -5.98 19.77
N GLY A 21 18.30 -6.86 18.87
CA GLY A 21 17.94 -8.26 18.91
C GLY A 21 16.54 -8.59 18.43
N LEU A 22 15.71 -7.59 18.12
CA LEU A 22 14.32 -7.82 17.74
C LEU A 22 13.96 -7.26 16.37
N GLN A 23 14.40 -6.05 16.05
CA GLN A 23 14.08 -5.48 14.75
C GLN A 23 15.13 -4.45 14.35
N ARG A 24 15.26 -4.27 13.03
CA ARG A 24 16.08 -3.22 12.47
C ARG A 24 15.19 -2.02 12.17
N ALA A 25 15.79 -0.84 12.11
CA ALA A 25 15.05 0.36 11.70
C ALA A 25 14.46 0.14 10.32
N HIS A 26 13.19 0.43 10.16
CA HIS A 26 12.52 0.30 8.87
C HIS A 26 11.29 1.18 8.84
N SER A 27 10.72 1.35 7.66
CA SER A 27 9.51 2.15 7.47
C SER A 27 8.53 1.42 6.59
N LEU A 28 7.24 1.61 6.88
CA LEU A 28 6.17 1.14 6.02
C LEU A 28 5.50 2.37 5.41
N HIS A 29 5.36 2.36 4.10
CA HIS A 29 4.72 3.42 3.35
C HIS A 29 3.46 2.89 2.72
N TYR A 30 2.35 3.58 2.94
CA TYR A 30 1.05 3.20 2.39
C TYR A 30 0.65 4.29 1.41
N LEU A 31 0.53 3.92 0.14
CA LEU A 31 0.29 4.90 -0.93
C LEU A 31 -0.98 4.56 -1.68
N LEU A 32 -1.78 5.59 -1.94
CA LEU A 32 -2.89 5.48 -2.88
C LEU A 32 -2.49 6.26 -4.12
N GLU A 33 -2.48 5.57 -5.24
CA GLU A 33 -2.06 6.14 -6.51
C GLU A 33 -3.14 5.97 -7.56
N LYS A 34 -3.15 6.90 -8.50
CA LYS A 34 -4.02 6.81 -9.66
C LYS A 34 -3.15 6.74 -10.91
N ASP A 35 -3.36 5.71 -11.70
CA ASP A 35 -2.68 5.52 -12.97
C ASP A 35 -3.75 5.50 -14.04
N ARG A 36 -3.88 6.63 -14.78
CA ARG A 36 -4.96 6.84 -15.72
C ARG A 36 -6.29 6.78 -14.96
N ASP A 37 -7.13 5.78 -15.27
CA ASP A 37 -8.43 5.65 -14.62
C ASP A 37 -8.44 4.59 -13.53
N GLN A 38 -7.28 4.05 -13.19
CA GLN A 38 -7.18 2.97 -12.21
C GLN A 38 -6.57 3.45 -10.91
N LEU A 39 -7.15 3.01 -9.80
CA LEU A 39 -6.59 3.26 -8.48
C LEU A 39 -5.74 2.07 -8.08
N ARG A 40 -4.65 2.36 -7.40
CA ARG A 40 -3.76 1.33 -6.85
C ARG A 40 -3.40 1.67 -5.43
N VAL A 41 -3.37 0.64 -4.59
CA VAL A 41 -2.80 0.75 -3.26
C VAL A 41 -1.44 0.06 -3.30
N ARG A 42 -0.44 0.76 -2.81
CA ARG A 42 0.90 0.21 -2.74
C ARG A 42 1.40 0.30 -1.31
N VAL A 43 1.92 -0.81 -0.81
CA VAL A 43 2.52 -0.87 0.52
C VAL A 43 3.98 -1.22 0.32
N VAL A 44 4.87 -0.38 0.83
CA VAL A 44 6.31 -0.52 0.61
C VAL A 44 7.03 -0.54 1.94
N CYS A 45 7.90 -1.52 2.13
CA CYS A 45 8.77 -1.58 3.30
C CYS A 45 10.18 -1.21 2.87
N THR A 46 10.76 -0.21 3.52
CA THR A 46 12.12 0.25 3.24
C THR A 46 12.97 0.19 4.51
N GLY A 47 14.28 0.12 4.35
CA GLY A 47 15.21 0.16 5.48
C GLY A 47 15.48 -1.18 6.13
N ALA A 48 14.75 -2.24 5.78
CA ALA A 48 15.04 -3.60 6.23
C ALA A 48 16.10 -4.19 5.30
N GLU A 49 16.51 -5.43 5.59
CA GLU A 49 17.53 -6.09 4.76
C GLU A 49 17.08 -6.19 3.31
N GLU A 50 15.78 -6.37 3.09
CA GLU A 50 15.21 -6.41 1.74
C GLU A 50 14.08 -5.42 1.67
N ASN A 51 14.13 -4.57 0.65
CA ASN A 51 13.01 -3.71 0.36
C ASN A 51 11.92 -4.55 -0.29
N ARG A 52 10.69 -4.44 0.20
CA ARG A 52 9.55 -5.22 -0.28
C ARG A 52 8.40 -4.31 -0.60
N ALA A 53 7.59 -4.73 -1.56
CA ALA A 53 6.42 -3.96 -1.94
C ALA A 53 5.28 -4.89 -2.37
N ALA A 54 4.07 -4.44 -2.11
CA ALA A 54 2.86 -5.09 -2.62
C ALA A 54 2.04 -4.04 -3.33
N VAL A 55 1.50 -4.39 -4.47
CA VAL A 55 0.68 -3.49 -5.28
C VAL A 55 -0.65 -4.17 -5.54
N CYS A 56 -1.74 -3.47 -5.28
CA CYS A 56 -3.07 -3.99 -5.48
C CYS A 56 -3.89 -2.99 -6.27
N ARG A 57 -4.46 -3.42 -7.39
CA ARG A 57 -5.35 -2.58 -8.18
C ARG A 57 -6.76 -2.64 -7.63
N LEU A 58 -7.43 -1.50 -7.60
CA LEU A 58 -8.81 -1.40 -7.14
C LEU A 58 -9.69 -1.04 -8.33
N ARG A 59 -10.73 -1.84 -8.57
CA ARG A 59 -11.64 -1.62 -9.68
C ARG A 59 -13.01 -1.24 -9.16
N GLY A 60 -13.59 -0.18 -9.74
CA GLY A 60 -14.94 0.23 -9.38
C GLY A 60 -15.07 0.77 -7.97
N ILE A 61 -13.98 1.26 -7.39
CA ILE A 61 -13.95 1.77 -6.03
C ILE A 61 -13.70 3.28 -6.11
N SER A 62 -14.48 4.06 -5.35
CA SER A 62 -14.32 5.50 -5.34
C SER A 62 -13.01 5.89 -4.64
N ILE A 63 -12.55 7.09 -4.93
CA ILE A 63 -11.34 7.63 -4.30
C ILE A 63 -11.54 7.74 -2.80
N GLU A 64 -12.72 8.16 -2.36
CA GLU A 64 -13.01 8.29 -0.93
C GLU A 64 -12.94 6.95 -0.22
N TYR A 65 -13.55 5.93 -0.82
CA TYR A 65 -13.50 4.60 -0.22
C TYR A 65 -12.09 4.04 -0.21
N ALA A 66 -11.35 4.25 -1.30
CA ALA A 66 -9.97 3.81 -1.38
C ALA A 66 -9.10 4.51 -0.34
N GLY A 67 -9.36 5.80 -0.11
CA GLY A 67 -8.66 6.53 0.94
C GLY A 67 -8.91 5.95 2.31
N GLY A 68 -10.15 5.51 2.56
CA GLY A 68 -10.50 4.84 3.81
C GLY A 68 -9.81 3.50 3.96
N LEU A 69 -9.68 2.76 2.86
CA LEU A 69 -8.94 1.49 2.89
C LEU A 69 -7.47 1.71 3.22
N LEU A 70 -6.87 2.74 2.62
CA LEU A 70 -5.48 3.07 2.88
C LEU A 70 -5.27 3.41 4.35
N LYS A 71 -6.16 4.24 4.89
CA LYS A 71 -6.09 4.63 6.29
C LYS A 71 -6.25 3.41 7.20
N PHE A 72 -7.13 2.48 6.84
CA PHE A 72 -7.30 1.23 7.58
C PHE A 72 -6.01 0.43 7.63
N LEU A 73 -5.34 0.28 6.48
CA LEU A 73 -4.07 -0.42 6.44
C LEU A 73 -3.03 0.23 7.34
N TYR A 74 -2.97 1.56 7.28
CA TYR A 74 -2.02 2.32 8.08
C TYR A 74 -2.32 2.20 9.57
N GLU A 75 -3.59 2.36 9.97
CA GLU A 75 -3.96 2.33 11.38
C GLU A 75 -3.75 0.95 12.00
N ASN A 76 -3.85 -0.09 11.19
CA ASN A 76 -3.65 -1.46 11.66
C ASN A 76 -2.26 -1.98 11.38
N ALA A 77 -1.36 -1.12 10.90
CA ALA A 77 0.04 -1.46 10.63
C ALA A 77 0.16 -2.74 9.80
N VAL A 78 -0.68 -2.87 8.77
CA VAL A 78 -0.71 -4.08 7.94
C VAL A 78 0.59 -4.21 7.17
N PRO A 79 1.31 -5.34 7.32
CA PRO A 79 2.59 -5.49 6.64
C PRO A 79 2.44 -5.81 5.16
N VAL A 80 3.53 -5.65 4.42
CA VAL A 80 3.54 -5.89 2.97
C VAL A 80 2.98 -7.26 2.63
N GLU A 81 3.37 -8.28 3.39
CA GLU A 81 2.98 -9.66 3.12
C GLU A 81 1.48 -9.92 3.23
N GLN A 82 0.77 -9.09 3.98
CA GLN A 82 -0.65 -9.29 4.24
C GLN A 82 -1.54 -8.29 3.53
N ALA A 83 -0.97 -7.27 2.91
CA ALA A 83 -1.74 -6.17 2.37
C ALA A 83 -2.75 -6.62 1.30
N ALA A 84 -2.31 -7.43 0.35
CA ALA A 84 -3.20 -7.90 -0.71
C ALA A 84 -4.33 -8.75 -0.16
N GLU A 85 -4.02 -9.63 0.79
CA GLU A 85 -5.03 -10.50 1.40
C GLU A 85 -6.09 -9.68 2.15
N VAL A 86 -5.64 -8.67 2.92
CA VAL A 86 -6.56 -7.80 3.65
C VAL A 86 -7.47 -7.06 2.67
N LEU A 87 -6.90 -6.51 1.60
CA LEU A 87 -7.70 -5.79 0.61
C LEU A 87 -8.69 -6.71 -0.10
N GLN A 88 -8.30 -7.94 -0.40
CA GLN A 88 -9.20 -8.90 -1.02
C GLN A 88 -10.31 -9.31 -0.06
N ASP A 89 -10.01 -9.42 1.23
CA ASP A 89 -11.06 -9.70 2.22
C ASP A 89 -12.08 -8.57 2.29
N LEU A 90 -11.64 -7.33 2.15
CA LEU A 90 -12.52 -6.17 2.25
C LEU A 90 -13.26 -5.85 0.95
N CYS A 91 -12.64 -6.12 -0.19
CA CYS A 91 -13.16 -5.69 -1.49
C CYS A 91 -13.52 -6.84 -2.42
N GLY A 92 -13.17 -8.06 -2.07
CA GLY A 92 -13.43 -9.23 -2.94
C GLY A 92 -12.72 -9.08 -4.28
N ASP A 93 -13.45 -9.36 -5.35
CA ASP A 93 -12.87 -9.34 -6.70
C ASP A 93 -12.51 -7.95 -7.20
N LEU A 94 -12.93 -6.90 -6.48
CA LEU A 94 -12.59 -5.54 -6.87
C LEU A 94 -11.14 -5.19 -6.56
N ALA A 95 -10.48 -5.96 -5.70
CA ALA A 95 -9.07 -5.79 -5.39
C ALA A 95 -8.29 -6.92 -6.03
N GLU A 96 -7.29 -6.54 -6.85
CA GLU A 96 -6.51 -7.52 -7.60
C GLU A 96 -5.02 -7.24 -7.39
N GLN A 97 -4.32 -8.23 -6.88
CA GLN A 97 -2.89 -8.10 -6.65
C GLN A 97 -2.14 -8.09 -7.99
N GLU A 98 -1.27 -7.10 -8.14
CA GLU A 98 -0.37 -7.06 -9.29
C GLU A 98 0.86 -7.91 -9.00
N SER A 99 1.24 -8.69 -9.97
CA SER A 99 2.44 -9.52 -9.84
C SER A 99 3.60 -8.95 -10.64
#